data_c5cf26e9f8c8bac6c8694949b36856d5
#
_entry.id   c5cf26e9f8c8bac6c8694949b36856d5
#
_cell.length_a   1.000
_cell.length_b   1.000
_cell.length_c   1.000
_cell.angle_alpha   90.00
_cell.angle_beta   90.00
_cell.angle_gamma   90.00
#
_symmetry.space_group_name_H-M   'P 1'
#
loop_
_entity.id
_entity.type
_entity.pdbx_description
1 polymer ?
#
loop_
_entity_poly.entity_id
_entity_poly.type
_entity_poly.pdbx_seq_one_letter_code
_entity_poly.pdbx_strand_id
1 'polypeptide(L)'
;MPYRSGHIGHALINRRRDIVDIDDGYAALVGIGRDAVIGRPASEFAHPTERLIADAFLETAWRDPSQKTHRGTLRCMQADGGVVWINVSVSRLGQGDAALLVLSARLLCRHTETESVHAYWRMARMFLQAVSGSKRAFGPALAGNPACEILLIAYLAEAEASSVTAAELAKRISTSQALANRWILALIDAGFAEMEAPGALGPATPIRLSPLALSQIEALFSSLGSELKGMRVPA
;
A
#
# COMPACT_ATOMS: atom_id res chain seq x y z
N MET A 1 2.87 19.02 11.62
CA MET A 1 2.84 19.42 10.19
C MET A 1 1.77 18.60 9.52
N PRO A 2 0.85 19.17 8.71
CA PRO A 2 -0.13 18.35 8.01
C PRO A 2 0.59 17.54 6.93
N TYR A 3 0.57 16.23 7.05
CA TYR A 3 1.05 15.31 6.01
C TYR A 3 0.23 15.53 4.75
N ARG A 4 0.86 16.09 3.72
CA ARG A 4 0.26 16.15 2.39
C ARG A 4 0.24 14.73 1.84
N SER A 5 -0.95 14.21 1.66
CA SER A 5 -1.24 12.93 1.04
C SER A 5 -0.64 12.88 -0.37
N GLY A 6 0.01 11.76 -0.67
CA GLY A 6 0.44 11.43 -2.04
C GLY A 6 1.93 11.62 -2.34
N HIS A 7 2.80 11.76 -1.35
CA HIS A 7 4.24 11.78 -1.63
C HIS A 7 4.71 10.41 -2.11
N ILE A 8 4.90 10.32 -3.42
CA ILE A 8 5.70 9.27 -4.01
C ILE A 8 7.11 9.84 -4.12
N GLY A 9 8.08 9.14 -3.56
CA GLY A 9 9.49 9.45 -3.69
C GLY A 9 10.17 8.42 -4.58
N HIS A 10 11.15 8.86 -5.36
CA HIS A 10 11.91 7.97 -6.22
C HIS A 10 13.39 8.01 -5.85
N ALA A 11 14.03 6.83 -5.93
CA ALA A 11 15.46 6.67 -5.80
C ALA A 11 16.02 5.82 -6.94
N LEU A 12 17.19 6.18 -7.42
CA LEU A 12 17.99 5.36 -8.32
C LEU A 12 19.04 4.61 -7.51
N ILE A 13 19.15 3.31 -7.74
CA ILE A 13 20.01 2.41 -6.95
C ILE A 13 20.94 1.66 -7.91
N ASN A 14 22.23 1.68 -7.61
CA ASN A 14 23.24 0.98 -8.40
C ASN A 14 23.29 -0.53 -8.07
N ARG A 15 24.15 -1.27 -8.77
CA ARG A 15 24.32 -2.71 -8.58
C ARG A 15 24.88 -3.08 -7.19
N ARG A 16 25.57 -2.16 -6.50
CA ARG A 16 26.04 -2.35 -5.12
C ARG A 16 24.94 -2.09 -4.10
N ARG A 17 23.74 -1.71 -4.57
CA ARG A 17 22.57 -1.31 -3.79
C ARG A 17 22.73 0.04 -3.08
N ASP A 18 23.70 0.86 -3.52
CA ASP A 18 23.84 2.23 -3.05
C ASP A 18 22.90 3.15 -3.83
N ILE A 19 22.38 4.15 -3.15
CA ILE A 19 21.55 5.19 -3.74
C ILE A 19 22.46 6.11 -4.55
N VAL A 20 22.19 6.27 -5.83
CA VAL A 20 22.95 7.17 -6.72
C VAL A 20 22.22 8.48 -6.99
N ASP A 21 20.92 8.51 -6.83
CA ASP A 21 20.09 9.69 -6.98
C ASP A 21 18.74 9.54 -6.26
N ILE A 22 18.14 10.67 -5.87
CA ILE A 22 16.78 10.73 -5.29
C ILE A 22 16.07 12.00 -5.76
N ASP A 23 14.73 11.96 -5.76
CA ASP A 23 13.91 13.16 -5.90
C ASP A 23 13.55 13.80 -4.54
N ASP A 24 12.91 14.98 -4.60
CA ASP A 24 12.47 15.70 -3.41
C ASP A 24 11.43 14.92 -2.60
N GLY A 25 10.62 14.08 -3.28
CA GLY A 25 9.63 13.23 -2.65
C GLY A 25 10.29 12.17 -1.74
N TYR A 26 11.36 11.53 -2.23
CA TYR A 26 12.13 10.57 -1.42
C TYR A 26 12.87 11.26 -0.27
N ALA A 27 13.50 12.42 -0.52
CA ALA A 27 14.15 13.21 0.53
C ALA A 27 13.15 13.58 1.65
N ALA A 28 11.95 14.02 1.28
CA ALA A 28 10.89 14.33 2.24
C ALA A 28 10.40 13.08 3.01
N LEU A 29 10.35 11.92 2.34
CA LEU A 29 9.91 10.67 2.95
C LEU A 29 10.89 10.20 4.04
N VAL A 30 12.20 10.24 3.77
CA VAL A 30 13.23 9.86 4.75
C VAL A 30 13.58 10.98 5.73
N GLY A 31 13.18 12.22 5.43
CA GLY A 31 13.48 13.40 6.26
C GLY A 31 14.96 13.79 6.24
N ILE A 32 15.71 13.40 5.20
CA ILE A 32 17.16 13.62 5.05
C ILE A 32 17.40 14.28 3.72
N GLY A 33 18.27 15.28 3.69
CA GLY A 33 18.64 15.98 2.45
C GLY A 33 19.34 15.07 1.45
N ARG A 34 19.17 15.35 0.16
CA ARG A 34 19.70 14.57 -0.97
C ARG A 34 21.17 14.21 -0.82
N ASP A 35 22.03 15.18 -0.51
CA ASP A 35 23.49 14.99 -0.43
C ASP A 35 23.89 14.01 0.68
N ALA A 36 23.09 13.90 1.74
CA ALA A 36 23.34 12.99 2.84
C ALA A 36 22.79 11.55 2.60
N VAL A 37 22.03 11.37 1.52
CA VAL A 37 21.45 10.07 1.13
C VAL A 37 22.26 9.40 0.03
N ILE A 38 22.80 10.17 -0.90
CA ILE A 38 23.57 9.66 -2.04
C ILE A 38 24.83 8.92 -1.55
N GLY A 39 25.09 7.77 -2.16
CA GLY A 39 26.22 6.89 -1.83
C GLY A 39 25.98 5.95 -0.66
N ARG A 40 24.85 6.06 0.05
CA ARG A 40 24.52 5.16 1.16
C ARG A 40 23.74 3.94 0.65
N PRO A 41 23.87 2.80 1.33
CA PRO A 41 23.06 1.62 1.03
C PRO A 41 21.57 1.90 1.20
N ALA A 42 20.75 1.53 0.22
CA ALA A 42 19.31 1.79 0.27
C ALA A 42 18.61 1.10 1.46
N SER A 43 19.11 -0.07 1.88
CA SER A 43 18.60 -0.79 3.06
C SER A 43 18.87 -0.09 4.39
N GLU A 44 19.77 0.89 4.43
CA GLU A 44 20.07 1.65 5.64
C GLU A 44 18.86 2.48 6.12
N PHE A 45 18.01 2.89 5.19
CA PHE A 45 16.78 3.64 5.46
C PHE A 45 15.60 2.75 5.86
N ALA A 46 15.74 1.42 5.73
CA ALA A 46 14.77 0.49 6.28
C ALA A 46 14.91 0.38 7.82
N HIS A 47 13.81 0.01 8.48
CA HIS A 47 13.85 -0.29 9.90
C HIS A 47 14.92 -1.35 10.19
N PRO A 48 15.71 -1.24 11.29
CA PRO A 48 16.84 -2.14 11.57
C PRO A 48 16.51 -3.64 11.45
N THR A 49 15.32 -4.05 11.91
CA THR A 49 14.87 -5.46 11.83
C THR A 49 14.51 -5.91 10.41
N GLU A 50 14.37 -5.00 9.46
CA GLU A 50 13.97 -5.29 8.07
C GLU A 50 15.09 -5.03 7.06
N ARG A 51 16.27 -4.59 7.48
CA ARG A 51 17.39 -4.29 6.57
C ARG A 51 17.78 -5.49 5.71
N LEU A 52 17.85 -6.68 6.28
CA LEU A 52 18.15 -7.90 5.55
C LEU A 52 17.05 -8.24 4.53
N ILE A 53 15.79 -7.98 4.88
CA ILE A 53 14.65 -8.20 3.98
C ILE A 53 14.73 -7.20 2.83
N ALA A 54 15.03 -5.93 3.11
CA ALA A 54 15.20 -4.90 2.09
C ALA A 54 16.35 -5.21 1.12
N ASP A 55 17.48 -5.68 1.64
CA ASP A 55 18.61 -6.12 0.82
C ASP A 55 18.25 -7.31 -0.08
N ALA A 56 17.58 -8.32 0.48
CA ALA A 56 17.13 -9.48 -0.28
C ALA A 56 16.10 -9.11 -1.36
N PHE A 57 15.24 -8.14 -1.08
CA PHE A 57 14.26 -7.62 -2.02
C PHE A 57 14.92 -6.94 -3.23
N LEU A 58 15.92 -6.06 -2.99
CA LEU A 58 16.70 -5.42 -4.04
C LEU A 58 17.51 -6.44 -4.85
N GLU A 59 18.12 -7.42 -4.18
CA GLU A 59 18.86 -8.48 -4.84
C GLU A 59 17.96 -9.32 -5.76
N THR A 60 16.73 -9.61 -5.34
CA THR A 60 15.74 -10.32 -6.16
C THR A 60 15.39 -9.51 -7.41
N ALA A 61 15.21 -8.20 -7.28
CA ALA A 61 14.94 -7.32 -8.41
C ALA A 61 16.11 -7.25 -9.41
N TRP A 62 17.35 -7.46 -8.95
CA TRP A 62 18.51 -7.58 -9.82
C TRP A 62 18.58 -8.93 -10.54
N ARG A 63 18.24 -10.04 -9.87
CA ARG A 63 18.38 -11.40 -10.39
C ARG A 63 17.28 -11.80 -11.34
N ASP A 64 16.08 -11.30 -11.14
CA ASP A 64 14.90 -11.69 -11.94
C ASP A 64 14.47 -10.60 -12.92
N PRO A 65 15.09 -10.55 -14.12
CA PRO A 65 14.71 -9.58 -15.15
C PRO A 65 13.38 -9.93 -15.84
N SER A 66 12.81 -11.11 -15.60
CA SER A 66 11.53 -11.53 -16.18
C SER A 66 10.36 -10.82 -15.53
N GLN A 67 10.47 -10.49 -14.25
CA GLN A 67 9.50 -9.71 -13.52
C GLN A 67 9.79 -8.22 -13.69
N LYS A 68 8.92 -7.52 -14.43
CA LYS A 68 9.09 -6.10 -14.75
C LYS A 68 9.13 -5.20 -13.52
N THR A 69 8.44 -5.56 -12.45
CA THR A 69 8.35 -4.76 -11.22
C THR A 69 8.20 -5.67 -10.01
N HIS A 70 9.06 -5.48 -9.03
CA HIS A 70 8.96 -6.12 -7.72
C HIS A 70 8.28 -5.17 -6.75
N ARG A 71 7.39 -5.66 -5.91
CA ARG A 71 6.62 -4.85 -4.95
C ARG A 71 6.74 -5.41 -3.55
N GLY A 72 6.76 -4.52 -2.57
CA GLY A 72 6.83 -4.88 -1.16
C GLY A 72 6.37 -3.74 -0.25
N THR A 73 6.14 -4.07 1.01
CA THR A 73 5.85 -3.08 2.05
C THR A 73 6.95 -3.17 3.10
N LEU A 74 7.55 -2.05 3.44
CA LEU A 74 8.66 -1.94 4.39
C LEU A 74 8.40 -0.80 5.37
N ARG A 75 9.03 -0.90 6.54
CA ARG A 75 9.16 0.22 7.47
C ARG A 75 10.40 1.03 7.11
N CYS A 76 10.23 2.34 7.00
CA CYS A 76 11.31 3.28 6.73
C CYS A 76 11.58 4.11 7.99
N MET A 77 12.87 4.30 8.31
CA MET A 77 13.30 5.20 9.38
C MET A 77 13.39 6.62 8.87
N GLN A 78 12.82 7.56 9.60
CA GLN A 78 12.98 8.99 9.34
C GLN A 78 14.14 9.58 10.15
N ALA A 79 14.63 10.73 9.74
CA ALA A 79 15.76 11.41 10.41
C ALA A 79 15.51 11.73 11.88
N ASP A 80 14.27 11.98 12.25
CA ASP A 80 13.84 12.25 13.63
C ASP A 80 13.68 10.99 14.49
N GLY A 81 13.99 9.81 13.93
CA GLY A 81 13.79 8.51 14.57
C GLY A 81 12.37 7.96 14.42
N GLY A 82 11.49 8.69 13.77
CA GLY A 82 10.15 8.21 13.43
C GLY A 82 10.19 7.02 12.50
N VAL A 83 9.17 6.17 12.56
CA VAL A 83 9.00 5.01 11.68
C VAL A 83 7.75 5.22 10.85
N VAL A 84 7.91 5.14 9.54
CA VAL A 84 6.80 5.23 8.59
C VAL A 84 6.72 3.96 7.75
N TRP A 85 5.52 3.57 7.40
CA TRP A 85 5.31 2.49 6.46
C TRP A 85 5.30 3.02 5.03
N ILE A 86 6.00 2.30 4.16
CA ILE A 86 6.07 2.61 2.74
C ILE A 86 5.74 1.39 1.89
N ASN A 87 4.98 1.60 0.85
CA ASN A 87 4.91 0.66 -0.27
C ASN A 87 6.06 0.99 -1.21
N VAL A 88 6.83 -0.02 -1.55
CA VAL A 88 7.92 0.11 -2.50
C VAL A 88 7.63 -0.70 -3.75
N SER A 89 7.93 -0.13 -4.89
CA SER A 89 8.01 -0.83 -6.16
C SER A 89 9.40 -0.61 -6.76
N VAL A 90 10.01 -1.68 -7.21
CA VAL A 90 11.36 -1.66 -7.81
C VAL A 90 11.29 -2.22 -9.20
N SER A 91 11.81 -1.49 -10.16
CA SER A 91 11.96 -1.92 -11.55
C SER A 91 13.37 -1.66 -12.04
N ARG A 92 13.84 -2.50 -12.96
CA ARG A 92 15.16 -2.34 -13.56
C ARG A 92 15.09 -1.38 -14.75
N LEU A 93 15.98 -0.42 -14.77
CA LEU A 93 16.18 0.54 -15.85
C LEU A 93 17.49 0.23 -16.57
N GLY A 94 17.44 0.00 -17.88
CA GLY A 94 18.62 -0.28 -18.71
C GLY A 94 19.10 -1.74 -18.62
N GLN A 95 20.21 -1.99 -19.30
CA GLN A 95 20.85 -3.31 -19.41
C GLN A 95 22.36 -3.22 -19.18
N GLY A 96 22.99 -4.36 -18.88
CA GLY A 96 24.43 -4.43 -18.65
C GLY A 96 24.86 -3.76 -17.33
N ASP A 97 26.12 -3.32 -17.30
CA ASP A 97 26.74 -2.76 -16.08
C ASP A 97 26.24 -1.36 -15.74
N ALA A 98 25.70 -0.63 -16.71
CA ALA A 98 25.10 0.69 -16.50
C ALA A 98 23.63 0.64 -16.04
N ALA A 99 23.07 -0.56 -15.86
CA ALA A 99 21.70 -0.72 -15.38
C ALA A 99 21.55 -0.17 -13.96
N LEU A 100 20.38 0.38 -13.67
CA LEU A 100 20.00 0.89 -12.35
C LEU A 100 18.68 0.23 -11.93
N LEU A 101 18.39 0.21 -10.65
CA LEU A 101 17.04 0.00 -10.15
C LEU A 101 16.38 1.36 -9.91
N VAL A 102 15.15 1.50 -10.36
CA VAL A 102 14.26 2.60 -9.99
C VAL A 102 13.40 2.09 -8.84
N LEU A 103 13.60 2.65 -7.66
CA LEU A 103 12.75 2.42 -6.51
C LEU A 103 11.75 3.56 -6.43
N SER A 104 10.46 3.25 -6.42
CA SER A 104 9.39 4.17 -6.11
C SER A 104 8.84 3.82 -4.74
N ALA A 105 8.92 4.75 -3.81
CA ALA A 105 8.41 4.60 -2.44
C ALA A 105 7.19 5.48 -2.25
N ARG A 106 6.11 4.90 -1.75
CA ARG A 106 4.88 5.62 -1.43
C ARG A 106 4.62 5.51 0.06
N LEU A 107 4.46 6.67 0.70
CA LEU A 107 4.07 6.71 2.10
C LEU A 107 2.68 6.10 2.27
N LEU A 108 2.60 5.09 3.13
CA LEU A 108 1.32 4.64 3.67
C LEU A 108 1.00 5.58 4.83
N CYS A 109 -0.09 6.35 4.70
CA CYS A 109 -0.57 7.20 5.78
C CYS A 109 -1.11 6.32 6.92
N ARG A 110 -0.22 5.70 7.67
CA ARG A 110 -0.55 4.91 8.85
C ARG A 110 -0.05 5.64 10.07
N HIS A 111 -0.97 6.15 10.85
CA HIS A 111 -0.67 6.59 12.20
C HIS A 111 -0.43 5.36 13.06
N THR A 112 0.80 5.26 13.58
CA THR A 112 1.23 4.54 14.78
C THR A 112 1.21 3.02 14.85
N GLU A 113 2.21 2.55 15.55
CA GLU A 113 2.42 1.31 16.29
C GLU A 113 2.41 -0.02 15.51
N THR A 114 3.54 -0.66 15.61
CA THR A 114 3.97 -1.89 14.90
C THR A 114 3.00 -3.08 15.03
N GLU A 115 2.18 -3.12 16.08
CA GLU A 115 1.18 -4.18 16.28
C GLU A 115 -0.07 -4.01 15.41
N SER A 116 -0.38 -2.81 14.98
CA SER A 116 -1.65 -2.48 14.35
C SER A 116 -1.77 -2.97 12.91
N VAL A 117 -0.70 -2.93 12.12
CA VAL A 117 -0.77 -3.21 10.66
C VAL A 117 -1.14 -4.65 10.36
N HIS A 118 -0.49 -5.61 11.01
CA HIS A 118 -0.84 -7.02 10.86
C HIS A 118 -2.22 -7.33 11.46
N ALA A 119 -2.60 -6.66 12.53
CA ALA A 119 -3.91 -6.79 13.13
C ALA A 119 -5.00 -6.25 12.19
N TYR A 120 -4.78 -5.07 11.61
CA TYR A 120 -5.73 -4.45 10.67
C TYR A 120 -5.87 -5.24 9.37
N TRP A 121 -4.77 -5.76 8.82
CA TRP A 121 -4.83 -6.67 7.67
C TRP A 121 -5.65 -7.93 7.97
N ARG A 122 -5.43 -8.57 9.12
CA ARG A 122 -6.25 -9.72 9.56
C ARG A 122 -7.70 -9.34 9.73
N MET A 123 -7.98 -8.18 10.33
CA MET A 123 -9.35 -7.67 10.49
C MET A 123 -10.01 -7.44 9.13
N ALA A 124 -9.35 -6.77 8.19
CA ALA A 124 -9.87 -6.54 6.84
C ALA A 124 -10.22 -7.86 6.14
N ARG A 125 -9.34 -8.86 6.23
CA ARG A 125 -9.62 -10.22 5.71
C ARG A 125 -10.81 -10.88 6.38
N MET A 126 -10.92 -10.76 7.69
CA MET A 126 -12.01 -11.34 8.47
C MET A 126 -13.35 -10.69 8.09
N PHE A 127 -13.39 -9.37 7.96
CA PHE A 127 -14.59 -8.66 7.49
C PHE A 127 -14.99 -9.06 6.08
N LEU A 128 -14.02 -9.14 5.16
CA LEU A 128 -14.29 -9.57 3.78
C LEU A 128 -14.81 -11.01 3.73
N GLN A 129 -14.28 -11.91 4.57
CA GLN A 129 -14.79 -13.28 4.71
C GLN A 129 -16.20 -13.31 5.31
N ALA A 130 -16.51 -12.49 6.31
CA ALA A 130 -17.82 -12.38 6.90
C ALA A 130 -18.87 -11.90 5.88
N VAL A 131 -18.54 -10.87 5.10
CA VAL A 131 -19.41 -10.38 4.01
C VAL A 131 -19.62 -11.47 2.97
N SER A 132 -18.58 -12.17 2.54
CA SER A 132 -18.68 -13.28 1.58
C SER A 132 -19.52 -14.45 2.13
N GLY A 133 -19.38 -14.74 3.42
CA GLY A 133 -20.19 -15.74 4.12
C GLY A 133 -21.67 -15.35 4.17
N SER A 134 -21.95 -14.10 4.52
CA SER A 134 -23.31 -13.57 4.54
C SER A 134 -23.97 -13.59 3.16
N LYS A 135 -23.25 -13.26 2.10
CA LYS A 135 -23.74 -13.36 0.72
C LYS A 135 -24.12 -14.80 0.35
N ARG A 136 -23.31 -15.76 0.76
CA ARG A 136 -23.61 -17.19 0.51
C ARG A 136 -24.83 -17.67 1.30
N ALA A 137 -25.00 -17.20 2.53
CA ALA A 137 -26.08 -17.60 3.39
C ALA A 137 -27.43 -16.95 3.04
N PHE A 138 -27.40 -15.64 2.72
CA PHE A 138 -28.62 -14.83 2.57
C PHE A 138 -28.85 -14.31 1.14
N GLY A 139 -27.92 -14.57 0.24
CA GLY A 139 -27.93 -14.06 -1.12
C GLY A 139 -27.37 -12.64 -1.25
N PRO A 140 -26.84 -12.28 -2.44
CA PRO A 140 -26.16 -10.99 -2.66
C PRO A 140 -27.10 -9.78 -2.58
N ALA A 141 -28.41 -9.96 -2.76
CA ALA A 141 -29.40 -8.89 -2.67
C ALA A 141 -29.65 -8.44 -1.22
N LEU A 142 -29.52 -9.33 -0.26
CA LEU A 142 -29.77 -9.05 1.16
C LEU A 142 -28.49 -8.82 1.96
N ALA A 143 -27.40 -9.45 1.55
CA ALA A 143 -26.15 -9.41 2.29
C ALA A 143 -24.99 -9.01 1.35
N GLY A 144 -24.66 -7.75 1.34
CA GLY A 144 -23.53 -7.24 0.60
C GLY A 144 -23.65 -5.75 0.36
N ASN A 145 -22.64 -5.02 0.78
CA ASN A 145 -22.49 -3.63 0.43
C ASN A 145 -21.28 -3.52 -0.53
N PRO A 146 -21.51 -3.35 -1.85
CA PRO A 146 -20.42 -3.30 -2.80
C PRO A 146 -19.38 -2.22 -2.50
N ALA A 147 -19.80 -1.07 -1.96
CA ALA A 147 -18.87 -0.01 -1.56
C ALA A 147 -17.93 -0.48 -0.43
N CYS A 148 -18.48 -1.12 0.60
CA CYS A 148 -17.68 -1.65 1.70
C CYS A 148 -16.71 -2.74 1.22
N GLU A 149 -17.15 -3.62 0.33
CA GLU A 149 -16.29 -4.65 -0.24
C GLU A 149 -15.16 -4.07 -1.09
N ILE A 150 -15.46 -3.06 -1.94
CA ILE A 150 -14.45 -2.34 -2.73
C ILE A 150 -13.41 -1.71 -1.80
N LEU A 151 -13.84 -1.02 -0.74
CA LEU A 151 -12.95 -0.39 0.23
C LEU A 151 -12.05 -1.43 0.93
N LEU A 152 -12.60 -2.57 1.37
CA LEU A 152 -11.83 -3.63 2.02
C LEU A 152 -10.85 -4.32 1.06
N ILE A 153 -11.25 -4.57 -0.19
CA ILE A 153 -10.37 -5.16 -1.22
C ILE A 153 -9.24 -4.19 -1.57
N ALA A 154 -9.54 -2.91 -1.76
CA ALA A 154 -8.54 -1.90 -2.03
C ALA A 154 -7.60 -1.70 -0.82
N TYR A 155 -8.11 -1.77 0.43
CA TYR A 155 -7.30 -1.75 1.65
C TYR A 155 -6.32 -2.92 1.69
N LEU A 156 -6.78 -4.13 1.38
CA LEU A 156 -5.90 -5.30 1.33
C LEU A 156 -4.84 -5.19 0.24
N ALA A 157 -5.21 -4.66 -0.95
CA ALA A 157 -4.27 -4.41 -2.02
C ALA A 157 -3.18 -3.41 -1.60
N GLU A 158 -3.55 -2.30 -0.93
CA GLU A 158 -2.59 -1.36 -0.37
C GLU A 158 -1.70 -2.02 0.70
N ALA A 159 -2.28 -2.83 1.59
CA ALA A 159 -1.53 -3.52 2.63
C ALA A 159 -0.56 -4.58 2.08
N GLU A 160 -0.89 -5.18 0.94
CA GLU A 160 -0.10 -6.20 0.25
C GLU A 160 0.83 -5.59 -0.83
N ALA A 161 0.97 -4.27 -0.87
CA ALA A 161 1.75 -3.52 -1.87
C ALA A 161 1.39 -3.87 -3.32
N SER A 162 0.11 -4.16 -3.56
CA SER A 162 -0.45 -4.48 -4.86
C SER A 162 -1.43 -3.39 -5.31
N SER A 163 -1.69 -3.29 -6.61
CA SER A 163 -2.78 -2.49 -7.14
C SER A 163 -3.95 -3.39 -7.55
N VAL A 164 -5.15 -2.86 -7.50
CA VAL A 164 -6.36 -3.55 -7.93
C VAL A 164 -7.05 -2.74 -9.03
N THR A 165 -7.39 -3.41 -10.12
CA THR A 165 -8.10 -2.75 -11.25
C THR A 165 -9.61 -2.76 -11.05
N ALA A 166 -10.31 -1.87 -11.76
CA ALA A 166 -11.77 -1.85 -11.75
C ALA A 166 -12.40 -3.20 -12.18
N ALA A 167 -11.77 -3.92 -13.12
CA ALA A 167 -12.23 -5.24 -13.54
C ALA A 167 -12.02 -6.29 -12.44
N GLU A 168 -10.89 -6.25 -11.74
CA GLU A 168 -10.64 -7.15 -10.61
C GLU A 168 -11.58 -6.88 -9.45
N LEU A 169 -11.89 -5.62 -9.16
CA LEU A 169 -12.90 -5.25 -8.18
C LEU A 169 -14.26 -5.85 -8.55
N ALA A 170 -14.74 -5.62 -9.79
CA ALA A 170 -15.99 -6.18 -10.26
C ALA A 170 -16.06 -7.71 -10.10
N LYS A 171 -14.98 -8.41 -10.47
CA LYS A 171 -14.86 -9.87 -10.32
C LYS A 171 -14.89 -10.30 -8.85
N ARG A 172 -14.11 -9.64 -7.98
CA ARG A 172 -14.01 -10.02 -6.55
C ARG A 172 -15.30 -9.80 -5.79
N ILE A 173 -16.05 -8.72 -6.08
CA ILE A 173 -17.35 -8.47 -5.46
C ILE A 173 -18.51 -9.19 -6.16
N SER A 174 -18.21 -9.99 -7.20
CA SER A 174 -19.18 -10.79 -7.95
C SER A 174 -20.33 -9.95 -8.53
N THR A 175 -19.98 -8.85 -9.21
CA THR A 175 -20.95 -7.95 -9.84
C THR A 175 -20.60 -7.60 -11.29
N SER A 176 -21.53 -6.97 -12.01
CA SER A 176 -21.22 -6.50 -13.36
C SER A 176 -20.22 -5.32 -13.34
N GLN A 177 -19.42 -5.20 -14.39
CA GLN A 177 -18.47 -4.08 -14.54
C GLN A 177 -19.18 -2.72 -14.45
N ALA A 178 -20.36 -2.59 -15.05
CA ALA A 178 -21.13 -1.35 -15.02
C ALA A 178 -21.54 -0.97 -13.59
N LEU A 179 -21.98 -1.93 -12.78
CA LEU A 179 -22.36 -1.67 -11.40
C LEU A 179 -21.13 -1.39 -10.53
N ALA A 180 -20.04 -2.12 -10.73
CA ALA A 180 -18.77 -1.85 -10.03
C ALA A 180 -18.27 -0.43 -10.34
N ASN A 181 -18.28 -0.02 -11.60
CA ASN A 181 -17.87 1.32 -12.01
C ASN A 181 -18.71 2.42 -11.34
N ARG A 182 -20.03 2.22 -11.22
CA ARG A 182 -20.91 3.17 -10.52
C ARG A 182 -20.49 3.33 -9.04
N TRP A 183 -20.18 2.23 -8.36
CA TRP A 183 -19.74 2.28 -6.97
C TRP A 183 -18.35 2.89 -6.83
N ILE A 184 -17.43 2.57 -7.75
CA ILE A 184 -16.09 3.16 -7.77
C ILE A 184 -16.19 4.67 -7.95
N LEU A 185 -16.99 5.15 -8.91
CA LEU A 185 -17.21 6.59 -9.12
C LEU A 185 -17.83 7.26 -7.89
N ALA A 186 -18.84 6.63 -7.27
CA ALA A 186 -19.42 7.15 -6.04
C ALA A 186 -18.41 7.26 -4.89
N LEU A 187 -17.48 6.29 -4.79
CA LEU A 187 -16.40 6.35 -3.80
C LEU A 187 -15.36 7.42 -4.12
N ILE A 188 -15.09 7.65 -5.42
CA ILE A 188 -14.20 8.75 -5.86
C ILE A 188 -14.85 10.10 -5.57
N ASP A 189 -16.11 10.28 -5.89
CA ASP A 189 -16.87 11.51 -5.64
C ASP A 189 -16.97 11.81 -4.12
N ALA A 190 -17.08 10.76 -3.31
CA ALA A 190 -17.06 10.87 -1.85
C ALA A 190 -15.65 11.09 -1.27
N GLY A 191 -14.60 11.07 -2.09
CA GLY A 191 -13.21 11.25 -1.66
C GLY A 191 -12.58 10.02 -0.99
N PHE A 192 -13.15 8.84 -1.14
CA PHE A 192 -12.63 7.60 -0.53
C PHE A 192 -11.75 6.76 -1.45
N ALA A 193 -11.88 6.92 -2.75
CA ALA A 193 -11.06 6.22 -3.73
C ALA A 193 -10.42 7.21 -4.72
N GLU A 194 -9.36 6.77 -5.37
CA GLU A 194 -8.65 7.54 -6.39
C GLU A 194 -8.25 6.61 -7.54
N MET A 195 -8.22 7.14 -8.75
CA MET A 195 -7.56 6.48 -9.89
C MET A 195 -6.06 6.77 -9.84
N GLU A 196 -5.21 5.77 -10.02
CA GLU A 196 -3.75 5.97 -10.04
C GLU A 196 -3.26 6.71 -11.29
N ALA A 197 -4.07 6.76 -12.35
CA ALA A 197 -3.75 7.47 -13.57
C ALA A 197 -4.92 8.38 -13.98
N PRO A 198 -4.61 9.58 -14.50
CA PRO A 198 -5.65 10.46 -15.02
C PRO A 198 -6.32 9.83 -16.25
N GLY A 199 -7.63 10.05 -16.40
CA GLY A 199 -8.39 9.55 -17.54
C GLY A 199 -9.81 9.08 -17.18
N ALA A 200 -10.46 8.44 -18.14
CA ALA A 200 -11.76 7.83 -17.91
C ALA A 200 -11.63 6.48 -17.18
N LEU A 201 -12.57 6.18 -16.30
CA LEU A 201 -12.63 4.91 -15.61
C LEU A 201 -12.92 3.77 -16.61
N GLY A 202 -11.96 2.90 -16.79
CA GLY A 202 -12.03 1.70 -17.63
C GLY A 202 -11.73 0.42 -16.85
N PRO A 203 -11.94 -0.76 -17.45
CA PRO A 203 -11.70 -2.05 -16.79
C PRO A 203 -10.27 -2.22 -16.24
N ALA A 204 -9.28 -1.70 -16.97
CA ALA A 204 -7.86 -1.80 -16.59
C ALA A 204 -7.39 -0.64 -15.68
N THR A 205 -8.27 0.31 -15.34
CA THR A 205 -7.90 1.45 -14.49
C THR A 205 -7.57 0.96 -13.08
N PRO A 206 -6.34 1.20 -12.57
CA PRO A 206 -5.99 0.88 -11.21
C PRO A 206 -6.69 1.84 -10.24
N ILE A 207 -7.28 1.27 -9.21
CA ILE A 207 -8.00 1.99 -8.15
C ILE A 207 -7.26 1.79 -6.83
N ARG A 208 -7.15 2.87 -6.07
CA ARG A 208 -6.55 2.88 -4.74
C ARG A 208 -7.44 3.61 -3.74
N LEU A 209 -7.17 3.41 -2.47
CA LEU A 209 -7.80 4.21 -1.43
C LEU A 209 -7.18 5.61 -1.36
N SER A 210 -8.02 6.58 -1.06
CA SER A 210 -7.54 7.89 -0.64
C SER A 210 -6.93 7.82 0.76
N PRO A 211 -6.06 8.77 1.15
CA PRO A 211 -5.57 8.87 2.52
C PRO A 211 -6.68 9.00 3.56
N LEU A 212 -7.78 9.67 3.19
CA LEU A 212 -8.96 9.79 4.04
C LEU A 212 -9.59 8.43 4.33
N ALA A 213 -9.80 7.61 3.29
CA ALA A 213 -10.36 6.27 3.44
C ALA A 213 -9.47 5.36 4.28
N LEU A 214 -8.15 5.40 4.03
CA LEU A 214 -7.17 4.65 4.82
C LEU A 214 -7.27 5.00 6.31
N SER A 215 -7.24 6.30 6.63
CA SER A 215 -7.34 6.78 8.01
C SER A 215 -8.65 6.35 8.68
N GLN A 216 -9.78 6.44 7.98
CA GLN A 216 -11.08 6.06 8.54
C GLN A 216 -11.21 4.54 8.75
N ILE A 217 -10.73 3.73 7.83
CA ILE A 217 -10.73 2.27 7.98
C ILE A 217 -9.85 1.85 9.15
N GLU A 218 -8.67 2.45 9.29
CA GLU A 218 -7.77 2.14 10.40
C GLU A 218 -8.31 2.62 11.75
N ALA A 219 -8.97 3.77 11.80
CA ALA A 219 -9.66 4.23 13.00
C ALA A 219 -10.78 3.28 13.41
N LEU A 220 -11.57 2.79 12.44
CA LEU A 220 -12.60 1.77 12.69
C LEU A 220 -11.98 0.48 13.26
N PHE A 221 -10.89 0.00 12.67
CA PHE A 221 -10.21 -1.21 13.13
C PHE A 221 -9.59 -1.04 14.52
N SER A 222 -9.06 0.14 14.81
CA SER A 222 -8.54 0.48 16.14
C SER A 222 -9.64 0.44 17.21
N SER A 223 -10.80 1.05 16.92
CA SER A 223 -11.96 1.04 17.81
C SER A 223 -12.42 -0.39 18.09
N LEU A 224 -12.64 -1.18 17.05
CA LEU A 224 -13.08 -2.58 17.18
C LEU A 224 -12.05 -3.44 17.93
N GLY A 225 -10.76 -3.23 17.68
CA GLY A 225 -9.68 -3.92 18.40
C GLY A 225 -9.67 -3.60 19.89
N SER A 226 -9.99 -2.37 20.27
CA SER A 226 -10.09 -1.93 21.67
C SER A 226 -11.30 -2.57 22.36
N GLU A 227 -12.46 -2.62 21.69
CA GLU A 227 -13.67 -3.26 22.22
C GLU A 227 -13.46 -4.77 22.44
N LEU A 228 -12.83 -5.46 21.48
CA LEU A 228 -12.53 -6.89 21.60
C LEU A 228 -11.54 -7.20 22.74
N LYS A 229 -10.58 -6.31 23.01
CA LYS A 229 -9.69 -6.44 24.17
C LYS A 229 -10.43 -6.23 25.48
N GLY A 230 -11.42 -5.31 25.52
CA GLY A 230 -12.27 -5.08 26.70
C GLY A 230 -13.26 -6.21 27.00
N MET A 231 -13.63 -7.01 26.00
CA MET A 231 -14.52 -8.16 26.13
C MET A 231 -13.83 -9.47 26.59
N ARG A 232 -12.52 -9.46 26.89
CA ARG A 232 -11.89 -10.64 27.51
C ARG A 232 -12.46 -10.80 28.93
N VAL A 233 -13.40 -11.74 29.04
CA VAL A 233 -13.95 -12.22 30.30
C VAL A 233 -12.79 -12.67 31.20
N PRO A 234 -12.72 -12.23 32.47
CA PRO A 234 -11.76 -12.78 33.41
C PRO A 234 -12.03 -14.29 33.55
N ALA A 235 -10.94 -15.06 33.46
CA ALA A 235 -10.96 -16.50 33.66
C ALA A 235 -11.24 -16.85 35.13
#